data_947f171bf70d71b32c2bfa6220a027bf
#
_entry.id   947f171bf70d71b32c2bfa6220a027bf
#
_cell.length_a   1.000
_cell.length_b   1.000
_cell.length_c   1.000
_cell.angle_alpha   90.00
_cell.angle_beta   90.00
_cell.angle_gamma   90.00
#
_symmetry.space_group_name_H-M   'P 1'
#
loop_
_entity.id
_entity.type
_entity.pdbx_description
1 polymer ?
#
loop_
_entity_poly.entity_id
_entity_poly.type
_entity_poly.pdbx_seq_one_letter_code
_entity_poly.pdbx_strand_id
1 'polypeptide(L)'
;MNGEKLHYHKTQYTNTGAYIIDSPGEYAETKHCGLGLACFSFEADVLALLIAADEPFSVFEADCQCYTNRPLIGIITRIHSPYANIPMVRNWMEISGCERIFEVDSATGEGIDELKAYLSGDPVKRTWQEARAMQDRGLNEWDDPAKYGIKL
;
A
#
# COMPACT_ATOMS: atom_id res chain seq x y z
N MET A 1 -14.45 -1.86 -7.87
CA MET A 1 -14.81 -1.19 -6.65
C MET A 1 -15.91 -0.15 -6.83
N ASN A 2 -15.88 0.74 -7.81
CA ASN A 2 -17.01 1.64 -8.11
C ASN A 2 -18.13 1.01 -8.96
N GLY A 3 -18.06 -0.27 -9.30
CA GLY A 3 -19.11 -1.02 -10.03
C GLY A 3 -19.30 -0.67 -11.52
N GLU A 4 -18.49 0.21 -12.08
CA GLU A 4 -18.55 0.60 -13.48
C GLU A 4 -17.74 -0.34 -14.38
N LYS A 5 -18.24 -0.62 -15.59
CA LYS A 5 -17.47 -1.35 -16.61
C LYS A 5 -16.33 -0.46 -17.08
N LEU A 6 -15.12 -0.78 -16.63
CA LEU A 6 -13.92 -0.06 -17.03
C LEU A 6 -13.55 -0.43 -18.47
N HIS A 7 -13.58 0.56 -19.37
CA HIS A 7 -12.77 0.51 -20.57
C HIS A 7 -11.35 0.91 -20.21
N TYR A 8 -10.37 0.12 -20.65
CA TYR A 8 -8.96 0.43 -20.42
C TYR A 8 -8.61 1.78 -21.06
N HIS A 9 -8.30 2.77 -20.22
CA HIS A 9 -7.68 4.01 -20.60
C HIS A 9 -6.48 4.25 -19.69
N LYS A 10 -5.34 4.65 -20.29
CA LYS A 10 -4.20 5.08 -19.50
C LYS A 10 -4.60 6.31 -18.68
N THR A 11 -4.41 6.27 -17.37
CA THR A 11 -4.67 7.41 -16.49
C THR A 11 -3.65 8.50 -16.78
N GLN A 12 -4.09 9.62 -17.31
CA GLN A 12 -3.21 10.76 -17.65
C GLN A 12 -3.27 11.87 -16.61
N TYR A 13 -4.34 11.90 -15.82
CA TYR A 13 -4.56 12.86 -14.73
C TYR A 13 -5.12 12.13 -13.53
N THR A 14 -4.83 12.65 -12.32
CA THR A 14 -5.44 12.11 -11.10
C THR A 14 -6.96 12.15 -11.20
N ASN A 15 -7.59 11.01 -11.03
CA ASN A 15 -9.04 10.87 -11.05
C ASN A 15 -9.52 10.61 -9.62
N THR A 16 -10.26 11.55 -9.05
CA THR A 16 -10.84 11.43 -7.72
C THR A 16 -12.28 10.94 -7.85
N GLY A 17 -12.49 9.65 -7.59
CA GLY A 17 -13.82 9.06 -7.43
C GLY A 17 -14.34 9.24 -6.01
N ALA A 18 -15.56 8.74 -5.73
CA ALA A 18 -16.16 8.84 -4.40
C ALA A 18 -15.36 8.14 -3.30
N TYR A 19 -14.57 7.09 -3.65
CA TYR A 19 -13.84 6.25 -2.71
C TYR A 19 -12.40 5.95 -3.13
N ILE A 20 -11.99 6.29 -4.33
CA ILE A 20 -10.69 5.96 -4.89
C ILE A 20 -10.10 7.19 -5.56
N ILE A 21 -8.87 7.50 -5.21
CA ILE A 21 -8.03 8.46 -5.91
C ILE A 21 -7.08 7.63 -6.77
N ASP A 22 -7.25 7.69 -8.10
CA ASP A 22 -6.39 7.02 -9.07
C ASP A 22 -5.36 8.01 -9.61
N SER A 23 -4.08 7.71 -9.44
CA SER A 23 -2.97 8.54 -9.89
C SER A 23 -2.28 7.92 -11.11
N PRO A 24 -1.77 8.75 -12.05
CA PRO A 24 -0.97 8.24 -13.15
C PRO A 24 0.24 7.43 -12.69
N GLY A 25 0.53 6.30 -13.36
CA GLY A 25 1.68 5.45 -13.05
C GLY A 25 3.01 6.18 -13.15
N GLU A 26 3.11 7.19 -14.04
CA GLU A 26 4.29 8.03 -14.20
C GLU A 26 4.69 8.79 -12.93
N TYR A 27 3.75 8.96 -11.99
CA TYR A 27 4.07 9.56 -10.69
C TYR A 27 4.95 8.65 -9.84
N ALA A 28 4.94 7.35 -10.08
CA ALA A 28 5.84 6.40 -9.43
C ALA A 28 7.24 6.29 -10.08
N GLU A 29 7.39 6.77 -11.33
CA GLU A 29 8.63 6.60 -12.10
C GLU A 29 9.66 7.73 -11.91
N THR A 30 9.28 8.86 -11.32
CA THR A 30 10.17 10.01 -11.17
C THR A 30 10.47 10.35 -9.71
N LYS A 31 11.72 10.73 -9.42
CA LYS A 31 12.18 11.12 -8.06
C LYS A 31 11.37 12.26 -7.41
N HIS A 32 10.59 12.99 -8.19
CA HIS A 32 9.67 14.00 -7.69
C HIS A 32 8.33 13.42 -7.21
N CYS A 33 8.09 12.13 -7.42
CA CYS A 33 6.83 11.48 -7.12
C CYS A 33 6.59 11.23 -5.64
N GLY A 34 7.62 11.13 -4.82
CA GLY A 34 7.47 11.12 -3.39
C GLY A 34 6.65 12.32 -2.88
N LEU A 35 6.83 13.49 -3.48
CA LEU A 35 6.01 14.67 -3.19
C LEU A 35 4.57 14.54 -3.70
N GLY A 36 4.35 13.93 -4.87
CA GLY A 36 3.01 13.68 -5.40
C GLY A 36 2.25 12.68 -4.53
N LEU A 37 2.87 11.57 -4.17
CA LEU A 37 2.31 10.58 -3.23
C LEU A 37 2.03 11.20 -1.87
N ALA A 38 2.93 12.04 -1.34
CA ALA A 38 2.72 12.75 -0.09
C ALA A 38 1.50 13.66 -0.14
N CYS A 39 1.31 14.44 -1.23
CA CYS A 39 0.14 15.32 -1.38
C CYS A 39 -1.18 14.52 -1.34
N PHE A 40 -1.27 13.42 -2.08
CA PHE A 40 -2.48 12.60 -2.10
C PHE A 40 -2.68 11.78 -0.82
N SER A 41 -1.60 11.46 -0.09
CA SER A 41 -1.71 10.73 1.16
C SER A 41 -2.47 11.48 2.26
N PHE A 42 -2.52 12.82 2.19
CA PHE A 42 -3.30 13.61 3.14
C PHE A 42 -4.81 13.47 2.95
N GLU A 43 -5.25 13.16 1.74
CA GLU A 43 -6.67 13.00 1.40
C GLU A 43 -7.14 11.54 1.49
N ALA A 44 -6.21 10.58 1.53
CA ALA A 44 -6.49 9.16 1.56
C ALA A 44 -6.44 8.59 2.98
N ASP A 45 -7.23 7.55 3.26
CA ASP A 45 -7.13 6.77 4.49
C ASP A 45 -6.09 5.65 4.39
N VAL A 46 -5.88 5.13 3.17
CA VAL A 46 -4.93 4.06 2.84
C VAL A 46 -4.26 4.39 1.51
N LEU A 47 -2.95 4.23 1.45
CA LEU A 47 -2.18 4.32 0.21
C LEU A 47 -1.93 2.91 -0.32
N ALA A 48 -2.18 2.70 -1.62
CA ALA A 48 -1.97 1.39 -2.26
C ALA A 48 -0.98 1.49 -3.42
N LEU A 49 0.07 0.68 -3.39
CA LEU A 49 0.95 0.44 -4.52
C LEU A 49 0.39 -0.72 -5.34
N LEU A 50 0.21 -0.52 -6.63
CA LEU A 50 -0.35 -1.52 -7.54
C LEU A 50 0.70 -1.97 -8.54
N ILE A 51 0.96 -3.27 -8.64
CA ILE A 51 1.86 -3.85 -9.62
C ILE A 51 1.33 -5.19 -10.13
N ALA A 52 1.60 -5.52 -11.38
CA ALA A 52 1.24 -6.82 -11.91
C ALA A 52 2.29 -7.89 -11.57
N ALA A 53 1.83 -9.11 -11.37
CA ALA A 53 2.70 -10.25 -11.02
C ALA A 53 3.70 -10.62 -12.13
N ASP A 54 3.45 -10.18 -13.37
CA ASP A 54 4.28 -10.44 -14.54
C ASP A 54 5.11 -9.22 -14.99
N GLU A 55 5.20 -8.16 -14.14
CA GLU A 55 6.11 -7.05 -14.41
C GLU A 55 7.57 -7.48 -14.26
N PRO A 56 8.44 -7.06 -15.19
CA PRO A 56 9.86 -7.44 -15.17
C PRO A 56 10.70 -6.65 -14.16
N PHE A 57 10.21 -5.50 -13.68
CA PHE A 57 10.89 -4.64 -12.71
C PHE A 57 9.90 -3.84 -11.89
N SER A 58 10.33 -3.36 -10.72
CA SER A 58 9.55 -2.44 -9.91
C SER A 58 9.92 -0.99 -10.22
N VAL A 59 8.91 -0.13 -10.31
CA VAL A 59 9.06 1.33 -10.40
C VAL A 59 9.04 1.99 -9.01
N PHE A 60 8.65 1.24 -7.97
CA PHE A 60 8.58 1.75 -6.61
C PHE A 60 9.95 1.76 -5.96
N GLU A 61 10.26 2.85 -5.29
CA GLU A 61 11.49 3.00 -4.52
C GLU A 61 11.41 2.19 -3.21
N ALA A 62 12.57 1.89 -2.64
CA ALA A 62 12.63 1.36 -1.28
C ALA A 62 12.06 2.38 -0.29
N ASP A 63 11.43 1.87 0.77
CA ASP A 63 10.90 2.69 1.87
C ASP A 63 9.93 3.80 1.44
N CYS A 64 9.08 3.57 0.42
CA CYS A 64 8.01 4.50 0.03
C CYS A 64 7.11 4.90 1.21
N GLN A 65 7.06 4.10 2.26
CA GLN A 65 6.36 4.41 3.49
C GLN A 65 6.83 5.71 4.15
N CYS A 66 8.10 6.10 3.96
CA CYS A 66 8.64 7.34 4.52
C CYS A 66 7.96 8.62 3.98
N TYR A 67 7.27 8.54 2.85
CA TYR A 67 6.58 9.68 2.24
C TYR A 67 5.15 9.86 2.73
N THR A 68 4.64 8.95 3.54
CA THR A 68 3.25 8.99 4.01
C THR A 68 3.15 8.65 5.50
N ASN A 69 2.15 9.21 6.15
CA ASN A 69 1.74 8.85 7.51
C ASN A 69 0.49 7.95 7.51
N ARG A 70 0.13 7.42 6.35
CA ARG A 70 -1.01 6.52 6.16
C ARG A 70 -0.53 5.08 5.97
N PRO A 71 -1.36 4.09 6.30
CA PRO A 71 -1.07 2.70 5.99
C PRO A 71 -0.74 2.53 4.51
N LEU A 72 0.40 1.90 4.21
CA LEU A 72 0.83 1.58 2.86
C LEU A 72 0.59 0.10 2.61
N ILE A 73 -0.22 -0.22 1.60
CA ILE A 73 -0.48 -1.60 1.20
C ILE A 73 0.02 -1.88 -0.21
N GLY A 74 0.39 -3.13 -0.47
CA GLY A 74 0.71 -3.63 -1.80
C GLY A 74 -0.47 -4.40 -2.39
N ILE A 75 -0.72 -4.21 -3.68
CA ILE A 75 -1.72 -4.99 -4.43
C ILE A 75 -1.04 -5.59 -5.65
N ILE A 76 -0.90 -6.92 -5.65
CA ILE A 76 -0.33 -7.68 -6.76
C ILE A 76 -1.49 -8.15 -7.63
N THR A 77 -1.50 -7.73 -8.89
CA THR A 77 -2.54 -8.10 -9.85
C THR A 77 -2.05 -9.16 -10.85
N ARG A 78 -2.96 -9.70 -11.67
CA ARG A 78 -2.64 -10.69 -12.72
C ARG A 78 -1.88 -11.92 -12.19
N ILE A 79 -2.25 -12.41 -11.02
CA ILE A 79 -1.58 -13.52 -10.33
C ILE A 79 -1.60 -14.85 -11.12
N HIS A 80 -2.54 -15.00 -12.07
CA HIS A 80 -2.64 -16.17 -12.95
C HIS A 80 -1.98 -15.97 -14.32
N SER A 81 -1.23 -14.89 -14.52
CA SER A 81 -0.44 -14.70 -15.74
C SER A 81 0.58 -15.85 -15.90
N PRO A 82 0.80 -16.39 -17.11
CA PRO A 82 1.82 -17.40 -17.34
C PRO A 82 3.25 -16.94 -17.04
N TYR A 83 3.46 -15.63 -16.92
CA TYR A 83 4.75 -15.03 -16.59
C TYR A 83 4.79 -14.48 -15.16
N ALA A 84 3.77 -14.76 -14.34
CA ALA A 84 3.70 -14.25 -12.98
C ALA A 84 4.86 -14.77 -12.12
N ASN A 85 5.51 -13.84 -11.41
CA ASN A 85 6.54 -14.14 -10.41
C ASN A 85 6.17 -13.46 -9.10
N ILE A 86 5.14 -14.01 -8.44
CA ILE A 86 4.59 -13.47 -7.20
C ILE A 86 5.66 -13.31 -6.10
N PRO A 87 6.56 -14.28 -5.86
CA PRO A 87 7.59 -14.12 -4.82
C PRO A 87 8.50 -12.91 -5.05
N MET A 88 8.89 -12.65 -6.31
CA MET A 88 9.72 -11.51 -6.68
C MET A 88 8.98 -10.19 -6.45
N VAL A 89 7.74 -10.11 -6.93
CA VAL A 89 6.92 -8.90 -6.80
C VAL A 89 6.57 -8.61 -5.33
N ARG A 90 6.29 -9.64 -4.55
CA ARG A 90 6.05 -9.53 -3.12
C ARG A 90 7.27 -8.94 -2.40
N ASN A 91 8.47 -9.43 -2.71
CA ASN A 91 9.71 -8.90 -2.15
C ASN A 91 9.91 -7.40 -2.48
N TRP A 92 9.57 -6.96 -3.69
CA TRP A 92 9.61 -5.53 -4.04
C TRP A 92 8.64 -4.70 -3.18
N MET A 93 7.42 -5.20 -2.96
CA MET A 93 6.44 -4.53 -2.11
C MET A 93 6.91 -4.44 -0.65
N GLU A 94 7.54 -5.49 -0.14
CA GLU A 94 8.14 -5.50 1.20
C GLU A 94 9.28 -4.47 1.32
N ILE A 95 10.16 -4.39 0.31
CA ILE A 95 11.23 -3.38 0.25
C ILE A 95 10.66 -1.97 0.17
N SER A 96 9.53 -1.78 -0.50
CA SER A 96 8.84 -0.48 -0.58
C SER A 96 8.15 -0.09 0.73
N GLY A 97 8.11 -0.97 1.74
CA GLY A 97 7.55 -0.70 3.05
C GLY A 97 6.05 -0.98 3.17
N CYS A 98 5.49 -1.81 2.28
CA CYS A 98 4.09 -2.21 2.39
C CYS A 98 3.85 -3.05 3.64
N GLU A 99 2.90 -2.61 4.50
CA GLU A 99 2.52 -3.30 5.74
C GLU A 99 1.71 -4.57 5.48
N ARG A 100 0.93 -4.56 4.40
CA ARG A 100 0.14 -5.70 3.93
C ARG A 100 0.22 -5.80 2.42
N ILE A 101 0.18 -7.03 1.92
CA ILE A 101 0.23 -7.32 0.49
C ILE A 101 -0.92 -8.25 0.14
N PHE A 102 -1.75 -7.79 -0.79
CA PHE A 102 -2.89 -8.53 -1.31
C PHE A 102 -2.59 -9.04 -2.71
N GLU A 103 -2.87 -10.30 -2.93
CA GLU A 103 -2.78 -10.94 -4.24
C GLU A 103 -4.19 -11.02 -4.82
N VAL A 104 -4.40 -10.39 -5.97
CA VAL A 104 -5.73 -10.27 -6.54
C VAL A 104 -5.76 -10.59 -8.03
N ASP A 105 -6.86 -11.15 -8.47
CA ASP A 105 -7.17 -11.27 -9.89
C ASP A 105 -8.55 -10.65 -10.17
N SER A 106 -8.55 -9.59 -10.96
CA SER A 106 -9.79 -8.87 -11.30
C SER A 106 -10.70 -9.63 -12.23
N ALA A 107 -10.17 -10.61 -12.99
CA ALA A 107 -10.95 -11.42 -13.92
C ALA A 107 -11.72 -12.52 -13.20
N THR A 108 -11.09 -13.17 -12.22
CA THR A 108 -11.69 -14.24 -11.42
C THR A 108 -12.37 -13.74 -10.15
N GLY A 109 -11.98 -12.57 -9.67
CA GLY A 109 -12.42 -12.00 -8.39
C GLY A 109 -11.63 -12.52 -7.18
N GLU A 110 -10.60 -13.35 -7.40
CA GLU A 110 -9.77 -13.88 -6.34
C GLU A 110 -9.07 -12.76 -5.56
N GLY A 111 -9.02 -12.87 -4.22
CA GLY A 111 -8.42 -11.90 -3.30
C GLY A 111 -9.17 -10.56 -3.15
N ILE A 112 -10.17 -10.28 -4.00
CA ILE A 112 -10.91 -9.00 -3.98
C ILE A 112 -11.73 -8.83 -2.70
N ASP A 113 -12.32 -9.88 -2.19
CA ASP A 113 -13.17 -9.81 -0.99
C ASP A 113 -12.33 -9.55 0.26
N GLU A 114 -11.12 -10.11 0.35
CA GLU A 114 -10.18 -9.84 1.44
C GLU A 114 -9.72 -8.37 1.40
N LEU A 115 -9.35 -7.86 0.22
CA LEU A 115 -8.99 -6.46 0.03
C LEU A 115 -10.15 -5.52 0.40
N LYS A 116 -11.37 -5.84 -0.03
CA LYS A 116 -12.56 -5.05 0.34
C LYS A 116 -12.84 -5.08 1.82
N ALA A 117 -12.71 -6.24 2.47
CA ALA A 117 -12.90 -6.38 3.92
C ALA A 117 -11.89 -5.53 4.69
N TYR A 118 -10.62 -5.48 4.22
CA TYR A 118 -9.62 -4.61 4.79
C TYR A 118 -9.99 -3.12 4.64
N LEU A 119 -10.35 -2.69 3.43
CA LEU A 119 -10.68 -1.30 3.13
C LEU A 119 -11.99 -0.82 3.77
N SER A 120 -12.94 -1.73 4.04
CA SER A 120 -14.22 -1.41 4.69
C SER A 120 -14.12 -1.22 6.19
N GLY A 121 -13.01 -1.63 6.80
CA GLY A 121 -12.77 -1.41 8.22
C GLY A 121 -12.31 0.01 8.51
N ASP A 122 -11.82 0.21 9.73
CA ASP A 122 -11.06 1.40 10.10
C ASP A 122 -9.55 1.05 10.06
N PRO A 123 -8.90 1.17 8.89
CA PRO A 123 -7.50 0.75 8.73
C PRO A 123 -6.57 1.57 9.63
N VAL A 124 -6.88 2.84 9.84
CA VAL A 124 -6.08 3.72 10.71
C VAL A 124 -6.08 3.18 12.15
N LYS A 125 -7.25 2.86 12.70
CA LYS A 125 -7.32 2.31 14.07
C LYS A 125 -6.66 0.95 14.17
N ARG A 126 -6.80 0.06 13.15
CA ARG A 126 -6.14 -1.25 13.16
C ARG A 126 -4.62 -1.11 13.06
N THR A 127 -4.14 -0.26 12.18
CA THR A 127 -2.70 -0.01 12.04
C THR A 127 -2.10 0.57 13.31
N TRP A 128 -2.78 1.52 13.97
CA TRP A 128 -2.35 2.05 15.25
C TRP A 128 -2.36 0.98 16.36
N GLN A 129 -3.36 0.11 16.40
CA GLN A 129 -3.43 -0.99 17.36
C GLN A 129 -2.35 -2.06 17.08
N GLU A 130 -2.14 -2.39 15.82
CA GLU A 130 -1.11 -3.34 15.40
C GLU A 130 0.28 -2.76 15.62
N ALA A 131 0.53 -1.51 15.27
CA ALA A 131 1.81 -0.82 15.53
C ALA A 131 2.08 -0.72 17.04
N ARG A 132 1.06 -0.41 17.85
CA ARG A 132 1.18 -0.38 19.30
C ARG A 132 1.45 -1.76 19.88
N ALA A 133 0.77 -2.79 19.38
CA ALA A 133 1.01 -4.18 19.79
C ALA A 133 2.36 -4.73 19.31
N MET A 134 2.92 -4.20 18.22
CA MET A 134 4.29 -4.46 17.78
C MET A 134 5.30 -3.70 18.64
N GLN A 135 5.03 -2.45 18.97
CA GLN A 135 5.81 -1.65 19.92
C GLN A 135 5.86 -2.31 21.29
N ASP A 136 4.72 -2.73 21.82
CA ASP A 136 4.63 -3.43 23.12
C ASP A 136 5.37 -4.79 23.14
N ARG A 137 5.51 -5.43 21.97
CA ARG A 137 6.30 -6.68 21.81
C ARG A 137 7.78 -6.44 21.50
N GLY A 138 8.11 -5.26 20.98
CA GLY A 138 9.46 -4.86 20.59
C GLY A 138 10.13 -3.88 21.55
N LEU A 139 9.47 -3.47 22.63
CA LEU A 139 10.08 -2.74 23.73
C LEU A 139 11.12 -3.65 24.38
N ASN A 140 12.33 -3.65 23.82
CA ASN A 140 13.50 -4.11 24.51
C ASN A 140 13.64 -3.33 25.80
N GLU A 141 14.30 -3.91 26.80
CA GLU A 141 14.65 -3.22 28.06
C GLU A 141 15.28 -1.83 27.89
N TRP A 142 15.68 -1.47 26.66
CA TRP A 142 16.28 -0.17 26.28
C TRP A 142 15.24 0.92 26.03
N ASP A 143 14.00 0.57 25.73
CA ASP A 143 12.94 1.51 25.34
C ASP A 143 11.94 1.80 26.48
N ASP A 144 12.26 1.36 27.70
CA ASP A 144 11.44 1.67 28.88
C ASP A 144 11.68 3.14 29.30
N PRO A 145 10.68 4.04 29.10
CA PRO A 145 10.79 5.45 29.45
C PRO A 145 11.12 5.65 30.94
N ALA A 146 10.71 4.72 31.81
CA ALA A 146 10.99 4.77 33.24
C ALA A 146 12.48 4.64 33.55
N LYS A 147 13.26 3.94 32.73
CA LYS A 147 14.73 3.87 32.86
C LYS A 147 15.43 5.21 32.67
N TYR A 148 14.80 6.13 31.93
CA TYR A 148 15.34 7.46 31.64
C TYR A 148 14.71 8.55 32.50
N GLY A 149 13.96 8.18 33.54
CA GLY A 149 13.34 9.13 34.46
C GLY A 149 12.18 9.93 33.83
N ILE A 150 11.66 9.50 32.67
CA ILE A 150 10.53 10.14 32.01
C ILE A 150 9.26 9.58 32.67
N LYS A 151 8.60 10.40 33.47
CA LYS A 151 7.26 10.12 34.00
C LYS A 151 6.24 10.59 32.94
N LEU A 152 5.49 9.67 32.37
CA LEU A 152 4.31 9.95 31.56
C LEU A 152 3.15 10.42 32.43
#